data_a2985cd7df0876e987a43a4c11144771
#
_entry.id   a2985cd7df0876e987a43a4c11144771
#
_cell.length_a   1.000
_cell.length_b   1.000
_cell.length_c   1.000
_cell.angle_alpha   90.00
_cell.angle_beta   90.00
_cell.angle_gamma   90.00
#
_symmetry.space_group_name_H-M   'P 1'
#
loop_
_entity.id
_entity.type
_entity.pdbx_description
1 polymer ?
#
loop_
_entity_poly.entity_id
_entity_poly.type
_entity_poly.pdbx_seq_one_letter_code
_entity_poly.pdbx_strand_id
1 'polypeptide(L)'
;KAQPIGDLFRGDVKRITILSLIVCACSLTAWWAFLFWNQQHFRNLAIDAGLDVKSRERLVSAAFFLVIGVSIPGNFFAGYLAKIFGYSRAIVIMFIGFFASMAFTFFIPRSYIELLYWAPAIGFFSGVFALFTMYLPPLFPTLLRTTGAGFCFNIGRISAAFGTVFFGLFSQVGDFRQALFYASFLFIPAIICAVLLPEPKDLKQ
;
A
#
# COMPACT_ATOMS: atom_id res chain seq x y z
N LYS A 1 -25.35 -16.67 14.15
CA LYS A 1 -24.09 -17.29 14.62
C LYS A 1 -22.99 -16.87 13.66
N ALA A 2 -21.86 -16.39 14.18
CA ALA A 2 -20.70 -16.06 13.35
C ALA A 2 -20.23 -17.36 12.66
N GLN A 3 -19.99 -17.26 11.35
CA GLN A 3 -19.49 -18.39 10.56
C GLN A 3 -18.01 -18.64 10.92
N PRO A 4 -17.55 -19.87 11.04
CA PRO A 4 -16.17 -20.18 11.35
C PRO A 4 -15.23 -19.74 10.23
N ILE A 5 -14.03 -19.27 10.60
CA ILE A 5 -12.97 -18.82 9.66
C ILE A 5 -12.65 -19.92 8.63
N GLY A 6 -12.80 -21.20 8.99
CA GLY A 6 -12.58 -22.32 8.07
C GLY A 6 -13.46 -22.29 6.81
N ASP A 7 -14.61 -21.65 6.86
CA ASP A 7 -15.52 -21.56 5.70
C ASP A 7 -14.99 -20.60 4.62
N LEU A 8 -14.07 -19.69 4.97
CA LEU A 8 -13.35 -18.83 4.01
C LEU A 8 -12.48 -19.63 3.03
N PHE A 9 -12.09 -20.85 3.41
CA PHE A 9 -11.21 -21.71 2.61
C PHE A 9 -11.95 -22.87 1.93
N ARG A 10 -13.30 -22.78 1.82
CA ARG A 10 -14.14 -23.78 1.19
C ARG A 10 -14.80 -23.26 -0.09
N GLY A 11 -15.02 -24.17 -1.04
CA GLY A 11 -15.73 -23.89 -2.29
C GLY A 11 -15.18 -22.67 -3.04
N ASP A 12 -16.07 -21.90 -3.65
CA ASP A 12 -15.73 -20.73 -4.47
C ASP A 12 -15.15 -19.56 -3.66
N VAL A 13 -15.48 -19.49 -2.35
CA VAL A 13 -14.98 -18.44 -1.45
C VAL A 13 -13.47 -18.57 -1.25
N LYS A 14 -12.89 -19.76 -1.31
CA LYS A 14 -11.46 -20.02 -1.18
C LYS A 14 -10.62 -19.18 -2.15
N ARG A 15 -11.03 -19.12 -3.42
CA ARG A 15 -10.31 -18.36 -4.44
C ARG A 15 -10.32 -16.86 -4.10
N ILE A 16 -11.48 -16.32 -3.74
CA ILE A 16 -11.63 -14.91 -3.34
C ILE A 16 -10.77 -14.61 -2.13
N THR A 17 -10.79 -15.48 -1.11
CA THR A 17 -9.99 -15.33 0.11
C THR A 17 -8.49 -15.27 -0.20
N ILE A 18 -7.96 -16.22 -0.98
CA ILE A 18 -6.53 -16.27 -1.31
C ILE A 18 -6.10 -15.05 -2.10
N LEU A 19 -6.85 -14.65 -3.13
CA LEU A 19 -6.54 -13.46 -3.93
C LEU A 19 -6.57 -12.19 -3.08
N SER A 20 -7.60 -12.02 -2.24
CA SER A 20 -7.72 -10.89 -1.34
C SER A 20 -6.60 -10.84 -0.29
N LEU A 21 -6.17 -11.99 0.24
CA LEU A 21 -5.03 -12.11 1.14
C LEU A 21 -3.74 -11.62 0.47
N ILE A 22 -3.46 -12.06 -0.76
CA ILE A 22 -2.26 -11.64 -1.50
C ILE A 22 -2.30 -10.14 -1.77
N VAL A 23 -3.45 -9.62 -2.23
CA VAL A 23 -3.64 -8.18 -2.46
C VAL A 23 -3.36 -7.38 -1.19
N CYS A 24 -3.97 -7.75 -0.06
CA CYS A 24 -3.77 -7.07 1.21
C CYS A 24 -2.34 -7.22 1.74
N ALA A 25 -1.80 -8.45 1.74
CA ALA A 25 -0.46 -8.71 2.27
C ALA A 25 0.62 -7.93 1.51
N CYS A 26 0.61 -8.02 0.18
CA CYS A 26 1.63 -7.37 -0.64
C CYS A 26 1.51 -5.84 -0.61
N SER A 27 0.32 -5.30 -0.82
CA SER A 27 0.13 -3.85 -0.89
C SER A 27 0.35 -3.16 0.47
N LEU A 28 -0.15 -3.74 1.56
CA LEU A 28 0.07 -3.19 2.90
C LEU A 28 1.54 -3.30 3.32
N THR A 29 2.23 -4.40 2.97
CA THR A 29 3.66 -4.53 3.25
C THR A 29 4.46 -3.46 2.53
N ALA A 30 4.22 -3.23 1.24
CA ALA A 30 4.90 -2.18 0.49
C ALA A 30 4.64 -0.78 1.08
N TRP A 31 3.39 -0.48 1.44
CA TRP A 31 3.00 0.80 2.04
C TRP A 31 3.66 1.04 3.40
N TRP A 32 3.59 0.07 4.32
CA TRP A 32 4.18 0.21 5.65
C TRP A 32 5.70 0.24 5.61
N ALA A 33 6.34 -0.57 4.74
CA ALA A 33 7.78 -0.48 4.51
C ALA A 33 8.17 0.93 4.03
N PHE A 34 7.42 1.50 3.08
CA PHE A 34 7.64 2.87 2.62
C PHE A 34 7.48 3.88 3.77
N LEU A 35 6.38 3.84 4.52
CA LEU A 35 6.14 4.80 5.60
C LEU A 35 7.25 4.81 6.66
N PHE A 36 7.75 3.64 7.03
CA PHE A 36 8.80 3.54 8.05
C PHE A 36 10.18 3.93 7.48
N TRP A 37 10.58 3.30 6.39
CA TRP A 37 11.97 3.38 5.93
C TRP A 37 12.27 4.59 5.06
N ASN A 38 11.27 5.18 4.40
CA ASN A 38 11.43 6.46 3.72
C ASN A 38 11.86 7.57 4.68
N GLN A 39 11.35 7.58 5.91
CA GLN A 39 11.71 8.57 6.90
C GLN A 39 13.16 8.41 7.37
N GLN A 40 13.61 7.16 7.56
CA GLN A 40 14.99 6.90 7.90
C GLN A 40 15.93 7.23 6.73
N HIS A 41 15.54 6.87 5.51
CA HIS A 41 16.29 7.26 4.31
C HIS A 41 16.41 8.78 4.19
N PHE A 42 15.32 9.49 4.39
CA PHE A 42 15.27 10.94 4.37
C PHE A 42 16.18 11.57 5.45
N ARG A 43 16.16 10.99 6.66
CA ARG A 43 17.03 11.41 7.76
C ARG A 43 18.49 11.23 7.42
N ASN A 44 18.89 10.11 6.82
CA ASN A 44 20.25 9.84 6.40
C ASN A 44 20.72 10.85 5.35
N LEU A 45 19.91 11.10 4.31
CA LEU A 45 20.23 12.12 3.30
C LEU A 45 20.39 13.52 3.87
N ALA A 46 19.60 13.87 4.89
CA ALA A 46 19.73 15.17 5.57
C ALA A 46 20.99 15.25 6.45
N ILE A 47 21.44 14.13 7.04
CA ILE A 47 22.72 14.03 7.75
C ILE A 47 23.86 14.21 6.77
N ASP A 48 23.85 13.51 5.65
CA ASP A 48 24.89 13.56 4.61
C ASP A 48 25.00 14.97 4.01
N ALA A 49 23.88 15.71 3.97
CA ALA A 49 23.85 17.11 3.56
C ALA A 49 24.31 18.10 4.65
N GLY A 50 24.71 17.63 5.83
CA GLY A 50 25.23 18.47 6.92
C GLY A 50 24.18 19.27 7.68
N LEU A 51 22.88 18.90 7.61
CA LEU A 51 21.84 19.61 8.34
C LEU A 51 21.95 19.35 9.85
N ASP A 52 21.76 20.41 10.65
CA ASP A 52 21.68 20.32 12.10
C ASP A 52 20.45 19.48 12.55
N VAL A 53 20.49 18.96 13.77
CA VAL A 53 19.47 18.06 14.31
C VAL A 53 18.05 18.64 14.21
N LYS A 54 17.91 19.93 14.56
CA LYS A 54 16.60 20.61 14.57
C LYS A 54 16.01 20.75 13.16
N SER A 55 16.83 21.17 12.20
CA SER A 55 16.42 21.31 10.79
C SER A 55 16.09 19.96 10.17
N ARG A 56 16.88 18.94 10.46
CA ARG A 56 16.65 17.57 10.01
C ARG A 56 15.32 17.02 10.48
N GLU A 57 15.01 17.08 11.78
CA GLU A 57 13.76 16.54 12.31
C GLU A 57 12.53 17.31 11.82
N ARG A 58 12.66 18.64 11.63
CA ARG A 58 11.60 19.43 10.98
C ARG A 58 11.35 19.00 9.54
N LEU A 59 12.42 18.72 8.78
CA LEU A 59 12.34 18.29 7.40
C LEU A 59 11.70 16.91 7.27
N VAL A 60 12.11 15.95 8.12
CA VAL A 60 11.51 14.60 8.18
C VAL A 60 10.01 14.67 8.51
N SER A 61 9.64 15.49 9.48
CA SER A 61 8.24 15.70 9.86
C SER A 61 7.43 16.35 8.73
N ALA A 62 8.00 17.35 8.03
CA ALA A 62 7.35 18.01 6.90
C ALA A 62 7.17 17.03 5.74
N ALA A 63 8.17 16.19 5.43
CA ALA A 63 8.10 15.17 4.40
C ALA A 63 6.98 14.15 4.71
N PHE A 64 6.90 13.68 5.95
CA PHE A 64 5.83 12.80 6.39
C PHE A 64 4.45 13.45 6.27
N PHE A 65 4.34 14.69 6.74
CA PHE A 65 3.09 15.45 6.65
C PHE A 65 2.63 15.62 5.19
N LEU A 66 3.56 15.91 4.27
CA LEU A 66 3.25 16.02 2.84
C LEU A 66 2.75 14.70 2.26
N VAL A 67 3.41 13.58 2.56
CA VAL A 67 3.00 12.24 2.09
C VAL A 67 1.59 11.91 2.57
N ILE A 68 1.31 12.09 3.86
CA ILE A 68 -0.02 11.82 4.43
C ILE A 68 -1.05 12.84 3.95
N GLY A 69 -0.68 14.14 3.88
CA GLY A 69 -1.58 15.19 3.41
C GLY A 69 -2.05 14.96 1.96
N VAL A 70 -1.14 14.54 1.08
CA VAL A 70 -1.46 14.25 -0.32
C VAL A 70 -2.25 12.94 -0.47
N SER A 71 -2.25 12.05 0.52
CA SER A 71 -3.13 10.87 0.50
C SER A 71 -4.62 11.24 0.57
N ILE A 72 -4.96 12.39 1.16
CA ILE A 72 -6.37 12.86 1.25
C ILE A 72 -6.98 13.08 -0.14
N PRO A 73 -6.43 13.94 -1.02
CA PRO A 73 -6.93 14.03 -2.39
C PRO A 73 -6.80 12.70 -3.14
N GLY A 74 -5.80 11.86 -2.84
CA GLY A 74 -5.68 10.51 -3.37
C GLY A 74 -6.89 9.62 -3.06
N ASN A 75 -7.45 9.70 -1.86
CA ASN A 75 -8.68 8.97 -1.47
C ASN A 75 -9.88 9.40 -2.32
N PHE A 76 -10.07 10.70 -2.54
CA PHE A 76 -11.15 11.21 -3.40
C PHE A 76 -10.95 10.80 -4.86
N PHE A 77 -9.72 10.85 -5.35
CA PHE A 77 -9.39 10.42 -6.70
C PHE A 77 -9.65 8.92 -6.89
N ALA A 78 -9.27 8.08 -5.94
CA ALA A 78 -9.57 6.65 -5.95
C ALA A 78 -11.08 6.39 -6.00
N GLY A 79 -11.88 7.09 -5.19
CA GLY A 79 -13.33 7.02 -5.22
C GLY A 79 -13.93 7.47 -6.57
N TYR A 80 -13.39 8.53 -7.17
CA TYR A 80 -13.78 8.99 -8.50
C TYR A 80 -13.49 7.94 -9.58
N LEU A 81 -12.31 7.33 -9.56
CA LEU A 81 -11.98 6.23 -10.46
C LEU A 81 -12.91 5.03 -10.28
N ALA A 82 -13.25 4.68 -9.03
CA ALA A 82 -14.18 3.59 -8.76
C ALA A 82 -15.58 3.86 -9.31
N LYS A 83 -16.03 5.11 -9.28
CA LYS A 83 -17.31 5.53 -9.88
C LYS A 83 -17.33 5.39 -11.40
N ILE A 84 -16.21 5.65 -12.08
CA ILE A 84 -16.13 5.61 -13.55
C ILE A 84 -15.87 4.19 -14.06
N PHE A 85 -14.88 3.51 -13.49
CA PHE A 85 -14.35 2.25 -14.03
C PHE A 85 -14.77 1.02 -13.24
N GLY A 86 -15.39 1.18 -12.08
CA GLY A 86 -15.64 0.13 -11.10
C GLY A 86 -14.47 -0.04 -10.13
N TYR A 87 -14.73 -0.72 -9.02
CA TYR A 87 -13.76 -0.83 -7.91
C TYR A 87 -12.51 -1.63 -8.27
N SER A 88 -12.68 -2.79 -8.93
CA SER A 88 -11.55 -3.65 -9.30
C SER A 88 -10.56 -2.90 -10.20
N ARG A 89 -11.07 -2.24 -11.26
CA ARG A 89 -10.22 -1.49 -12.19
C ARG A 89 -9.58 -0.26 -11.53
N ALA A 90 -10.32 0.43 -10.67
CA ALA A 90 -9.78 1.57 -9.93
C ALA A 90 -8.61 1.15 -9.02
N ILE A 91 -8.72 0.02 -8.31
CA ILE A 91 -7.65 -0.53 -7.49
C ILE A 91 -6.42 -0.86 -8.35
N VAL A 92 -6.61 -1.49 -9.51
CA VAL A 92 -5.52 -1.82 -10.43
C VAL A 92 -4.82 -0.56 -10.93
N ILE A 93 -5.56 0.47 -11.36
CA ILE A 93 -4.99 1.75 -11.82
C ILE A 93 -4.18 2.41 -10.70
N MET A 94 -4.74 2.45 -9.49
CA MET A 94 -4.07 3.03 -8.32
C MET A 94 -2.80 2.24 -7.94
N PHE A 95 -2.82 0.91 -8.01
CA PHE A 95 -1.64 0.09 -7.76
C PHE A 95 -0.55 0.26 -8.81
N ILE A 96 -0.91 0.41 -10.09
CA ILE A 96 0.05 0.72 -11.15
C ILE A 96 0.72 2.08 -10.87
N GLY A 97 -0.08 3.10 -10.53
CA GLY A 97 0.44 4.40 -10.15
C GLY A 97 1.33 4.34 -8.90
N PHE A 98 0.95 3.53 -7.91
CA PHE A 98 1.72 3.31 -6.69
C PHE A 98 3.08 2.64 -7.00
N PHE A 99 3.05 1.54 -7.75
CA PHE A 99 4.27 0.87 -8.22
C PHE A 99 5.18 1.85 -8.97
N ALA A 100 4.64 2.53 -9.98
CA ALA A 100 5.41 3.46 -10.81
C ALA A 100 6.01 4.60 -9.97
N SER A 101 5.21 5.27 -9.14
CA SER A 101 5.70 6.37 -8.30
C SER A 101 6.79 5.92 -7.34
N MET A 102 6.62 4.76 -6.69
CA MET A 102 7.60 4.21 -5.75
C MET A 102 8.88 3.74 -6.48
N ALA A 103 8.74 3.01 -7.60
CA ALA A 103 9.86 2.55 -8.38
C ALA A 103 10.68 3.74 -8.95
N PHE A 104 10.04 4.73 -9.56
CA PHE A 104 10.74 5.91 -10.09
C PHE A 104 11.38 6.78 -9.00
N THR A 105 10.75 6.89 -7.82
CA THR A 105 11.32 7.64 -6.71
C THR A 105 12.64 7.04 -6.25
N PHE A 106 12.73 5.71 -6.15
CA PHE A 106 13.87 5.01 -5.56
C PHE A 106 14.80 4.32 -6.57
N PHE A 107 14.50 4.38 -7.87
CA PHE A 107 15.36 3.79 -8.91
C PHE A 107 16.75 4.43 -8.95
N ILE A 108 16.83 5.75 -8.88
CA ILE A 108 18.09 6.51 -8.86
C ILE A 108 18.31 7.18 -7.51
N PRO A 109 19.57 7.39 -7.10
CA PRO A 109 19.87 8.24 -5.93
C PRO A 109 19.31 9.64 -6.13
N ARG A 110 18.67 10.19 -5.09
CA ARG A 110 18.09 11.53 -5.09
C ARG A 110 18.58 12.30 -3.86
N SER A 111 18.66 13.61 -4.00
CA SER A 111 18.87 14.49 -2.85
C SER A 111 17.62 14.52 -1.96
N TYR A 112 17.78 14.98 -0.71
CA TYR A 112 16.64 15.14 0.20
C TYR A 112 15.60 16.15 -0.34
N ILE A 113 16.02 17.15 -1.12
CA ILE A 113 15.11 18.12 -1.75
C ILE A 113 14.27 17.44 -2.83
N GLU A 114 14.90 16.68 -3.72
CA GLU A 114 14.17 15.95 -4.77
C GLU A 114 13.20 14.93 -4.17
N LEU A 115 13.62 14.21 -3.13
CA LEU A 115 12.76 13.23 -2.46
C LEU A 115 11.51 13.89 -1.84
N LEU A 116 11.61 15.13 -1.37
CA LEU A 116 10.49 15.90 -0.85
C LEU A 116 9.39 16.12 -1.91
N TYR A 117 9.77 16.23 -3.19
CA TYR A 117 8.82 16.41 -4.30
C TYR A 117 8.29 15.08 -4.85
N TRP A 118 9.09 14.02 -4.82
CA TRP A 118 8.71 12.73 -5.38
C TRP A 118 7.89 11.85 -4.41
N ALA A 119 8.25 11.83 -3.13
CA ALA A 119 7.57 10.99 -2.13
C ALA A 119 6.06 11.28 -1.97
N PRO A 120 5.55 12.52 -2.08
CA PRO A 120 4.12 12.80 -2.03
C PRO A 120 3.30 12.09 -3.11
N ALA A 121 3.87 11.80 -4.29
CA ALA A 121 3.18 11.03 -5.33
C ALA A 121 2.84 9.60 -4.85
N ILE A 122 3.74 9.00 -4.07
CA ILE A 122 3.49 7.70 -3.42
C ILE A 122 2.33 7.82 -2.42
N GLY A 123 2.33 8.90 -1.63
CA GLY A 123 1.22 9.24 -0.72
C GLY A 123 -0.12 9.37 -1.45
N PHE A 124 -0.15 10.01 -2.62
CA PHE A 124 -1.36 10.14 -3.43
C PHE A 124 -1.97 8.78 -3.79
N PHE A 125 -1.16 7.86 -4.29
CA PHE A 125 -1.65 6.53 -4.69
C PHE A 125 -2.01 5.63 -3.49
N SER A 126 -1.57 5.96 -2.26
CA SER A 126 -2.04 5.26 -1.06
C SER A 126 -3.55 5.41 -0.81
N GLY A 127 -4.20 6.36 -1.46
CA GLY A 127 -5.65 6.51 -1.49
C GLY A 127 -6.40 5.23 -1.92
N VAL A 128 -5.72 4.29 -2.58
CA VAL A 128 -6.29 2.97 -2.92
C VAL A 128 -6.84 2.23 -1.70
N PHE A 129 -6.24 2.40 -0.53
CA PHE A 129 -6.68 1.70 0.68
C PHE A 129 -8.06 2.12 1.17
N ALA A 130 -8.54 3.32 0.82
CA ALA A 130 -9.91 3.72 1.06
C ALA A 130 -10.92 2.84 0.31
N LEU A 131 -10.57 2.35 -0.89
CA LEU A 131 -11.43 1.47 -1.66
C LEU A 131 -11.58 0.08 -1.03
N PHE A 132 -10.61 -0.39 -0.23
CA PHE A 132 -10.67 -1.71 0.39
C PHE A 132 -11.84 -1.85 1.35
N THR A 133 -12.22 -0.79 2.05
CA THR A 133 -13.36 -0.80 2.98
C THR A 133 -14.69 -1.02 2.26
N MET A 134 -14.80 -0.56 1.02
CA MET A 134 -16.00 -0.70 0.19
C MET A 134 -15.96 -1.96 -0.68
N TYR A 135 -14.78 -2.36 -1.15
CA TYR A 135 -14.59 -3.42 -2.11
C TYR A 135 -14.50 -4.82 -1.48
N LEU A 136 -13.74 -4.97 -0.38
CA LEU A 136 -13.50 -6.29 0.20
C LEU A 136 -14.77 -6.97 0.76
N PRO A 137 -15.65 -6.29 1.54
CA PRO A 137 -16.80 -6.97 2.13
C PRO A 137 -17.75 -7.57 1.09
N PRO A 138 -18.16 -6.87 0.00
CA PRO A 138 -19.07 -7.43 -0.99
C PRO A 138 -18.51 -8.58 -1.83
N LEU A 139 -17.20 -8.84 -1.77
CA LEU A 139 -16.59 -10.01 -2.41
C LEU A 139 -17.02 -11.33 -1.76
N PHE A 140 -17.39 -11.25 -0.47
CA PHE A 140 -17.78 -12.41 0.33
C PHE A 140 -19.31 -12.56 0.40
N PRO A 141 -19.83 -13.80 0.53
CA PRO A 141 -21.23 -14.04 0.83
C PRO A 141 -21.68 -13.30 2.08
N THR A 142 -22.94 -12.90 2.15
CA THR A 142 -23.50 -12.03 3.21
C THR A 142 -23.09 -12.45 4.62
N LEU A 143 -23.11 -13.75 4.92
CA LEU A 143 -22.76 -14.29 6.24
C LEU A 143 -21.25 -14.24 6.54
N LEU A 144 -20.41 -14.10 5.53
CA LEU A 144 -18.93 -14.08 5.64
C LEU A 144 -18.33 -12.70 5.37
N ARG A 145 -19.12 -11.67 5.04
CA ARG A 145 -18.64 -10.35 4.62
C ARG A 145 -17.67 -9.73 5.62
N THR A 146 -18.11 -9.60 6.86
CA THR A 146 -17.28 -9.00 7.92
C THR A 146 -16.09 -9.87 8.28
N THR A 147 -16.31 -11.19 8.40
CA THR A 147 -15.26 -12.15 8.73
C THR A 147 -14.20 -12.22 7.63
N GLY A 148 -14.62 -12.33 6.36
CA GLY A 148 -13.70 -12.44 5.22
C GLY A 148 -12.89 -11.18 4.99
N ALA A 149 -13.54 -10.01 4.94
CA ALA A 149 -12.86 -8.74 4.76
C ALA A 149 -11.91 -8.44 5.93
N GLY A 150 -12.39 -8.61 7.18
CA GLY A 150 -11.60 -8.40 8.37
C GLY A 150 -10.40 -9.36 8.46
N PHE A 151 -10.60 -10.64 8.12
CA PHE A 151 -9.54 -11.64 8.09
C PHE A 151 -8.45 -11.27 7.08
N CYS A 152 -8.81 -11.02 5.82
CA CYS A 152 -7.85 -10.68 4.77
C CYS A 152 -7.07 -9.40 5.10
N PHE A 153 -7.76 -8.36 5.56
CA PHE A 153 -7.11 -7.09 5.89
C PHE A 153 -6.17 -7.21 7.11
N ASN A 154 -6.58 -7.92 8.17
CA ASN A 154 -5.74 -8.06 9.37
C ASN A 154 -4.55 -9.00 9.13
N ILE A 155 -4.70 -10.09 8.39
CA ILE A 155 -3.55 -10.91 7.96
C ILE A 155 -2.60 -10.08 7.10
N GLY A 156 -3.13 -9.25 6.22
CA GLY A 156 -2.32 -8.29 5.46
C GLY A 156 -1.51 -7.34 6.36
N ARG A 157 -2.09 -6.85 7.45
CA ARG A 157 -1.38 -6.01 8.45
C ARG A 157 -0.30 -6.78 9.19
N ILE A 158 -0.57 -8.04 9.56
CA ILE A 158 0.44 -8.91 10.19
C ILE A 158 1.60 -9.15 9.22
N SER A 159 1.29 -9.47 7.96
CA SER A 159 2.30 -9.60 6.90
C SER A 159 3.12 -8.31 6.75
N ALA A 160 2.48 -7.15 6.79
CA ALA A 160 3.13 -5.86 6.71
C ALA A 160 4.11 -5.62 7.88
N ALA A 161 3.75 -6.03 9.10
CA ALA A 161 4.64 -5.91 10.25
C ALA A 161 5.92 -6.73 10.04
N PHE A 162 5.81 -8.00 9.66
CA PHE A 162 6.97 -8.84 9.36
C PHE A 162 7.76 -8.33 8.15
N GLY A 163 7.08 -7.94 7.09
CA GLY A 163 7.70 -7.40 5.88
C GLY A 163 8.48 -6.10 6.15
N THR A 164 7.94 -5.21 6.99
CA THR A 164 8.64 -3.98 7.38
C THR A 164 9.94 -4.30 8.13
N VAL A 165 9.93 -5.27 9.05
CA VAL A 165 11.14 -5.75 9.74
C VAL A 165 12.13 -6.34 8.73
N PHE A 166 11.66 -7.19 7.81
CA PHE A 166 12.49 -7.81 6.77
C PHE A 166 13.19 -6.75 5.91
N PHE A 167 12.47 -5.75 5.40
CA PHE A 167 13.07 -4.67 4.62
C PHE A 167 14.02 -3.81 5.46
N GLY A 168 13.78 -3.67 6.76
CA GLY A 168 14.69 -3.02 7.68
C GLY A 168 16.01 -3.76 7.85
N LEU A 169 15.97 -5.09 7.99
CA LEU A 169 17.18 -5.91 8.05
C LEU A 169 17.95 -5.89 6.73
N PHE A 170 17.23 -5.92 5.62
CA PHE A 170 17.83 -5.83 4.29
C PHE A 170 18.59 -4.50 4.08
N SER A 171 18.11 -3.41 4.66
CA SER A 171 18.77 -2.11 4.58
C SER A 171 20.09 -2.02 5.35
N GLN A 172 20.36 -2.94 6.28
CA GLN A 172 21.67 -3.04 6.95
C GLN A 172 22.77 -3.59 6.04
N VAL A 173 22.39 -4.33 5.01
CA VAL A 173 23.32 -4.90 4.00
C VAL A 173 23.45 -3.98 2.78
N GLY A 174 22.50 -3.09 2.58
CA GLY A 174 22.43 -2.15 1.46
C GLY A 174 21.90 -0.78 1.87
N ASP A 175 21.53 0.01 0.87
CA ASP A 175 20.92 1.32 1.06
C ASP A 175 19.39 1.18 1.26
N PHE A 176 18.81 2.00 2.17
CA PHE A 176 17.34 2.11 2.35
C PHE A 176 16.61 2.39 1.03
N ARG A 177 17.22 3.14 0.14
CA ARG A 177 16.71 3.40 -1.21
C ARG A 177 16.49 2.10 -1.99
N GLN A 178 17.47 1.20 -1.98
CA GLN A 178 17.34 -0.10 -2.66
C GLN A 178 16.27 -0.96 -2.03
N ALA A 179 16.19 -1.00 -0.70
CA ALA A 179 15.13 -1.73 0.00
C ALA A 179 13.73 -1.23 -0.39
N LEU A 180 13.55 0.10 -0.48
CA LEU A 180 12.30 0.72 -0.91
C LEU A 180 12.00 0.48 -2.39
N PHE A 181 13.02 0.51 -3.24
CA PHE A 181 12.88 0.14 -4.65
C PHE A 181 12.37 -1.31 -4.80
N TYR A 182 13.00 -2.26 -4.10
CA TYR A 182 12.54 -3.66 -4.14
C TYR A 182 11.17 -3.86 -3.50
N ALA A 183 10.82 -3.12 -2.45
CA ALA A 183 9.49 -3.17 -1.85
C ALA A 183 8.39 -2.76 -2.85
N SER A 184 8.68 -1.90 -3.83
CA SER A 184 7.72 -1.53 -4.88
C SER A 184 7.25 -2.73 -5.70
N PHE A 185 8.09 -3.74 -5.91
CA PHE A 185 7.73 -4.94 -6.69
C PHE A 185 6.65 -5.80 -6.04
N LEU A 186 6.37 -5.61 -4.75
CA LEU A 186 5.21 -6.23 -4.09
C LEU A 186 3.87 -5.80 -4.71
N PHE A 187 3.83 -4.67 -5.40
CA PHE A 187 2.62 -4.29 -6.14
C PHE A 187 2.36 -5.17 -7.37
N ILE A 188 3.36 -5.85 -7.93
CA ILE A 188 3.17 -6.73 -9.09
C ILE A 188 2.21 -7.89 -8.76
N PRO A 189 2.47 -8.75 -7.75
CA PRO A 189 1.51 -9.78 -7.36
C PRO A 189 0.18 -9.20 -6.88
N ALA A 190 0.18 -8.03 -6.23
CA ALA A 190 -1.05 -7.35 -5.84
C ALA A 190 -1.90 -6.94 -7.06
N ILE A 191 -1.29 -6.40 -8.12
CA ILE A 191 -1.96 -6.04 -9.38
C ILE A 191 -2.53 -7.28 -10.06
N ILE A 192 -1.72 -8.34 -10.20
CA ILE A 192 -2.16 -9.59 -10.83
C ILE A 192 -3.38 -10.16 -10.10
N CYS A 193 -3.31 -10.25 -8.77
CA CYS A 193 -4.43 -10.77 -7.98
C CYS A 193 -5.65 -9.83 -8.02
N ALA A 194 -5.46 -8.50 -8.04
CA ALA A 194 -6.56 -7.54 -8.15
C ALA A 194 -7.30 -7.65 -9.49
N VAL A 195 -6.57 -7.91 -10.60
CA VAL A 195 -7.19 -8.17 -11.91
C VAL A 195 -8.03 -9.44 -11.92
N LEU A 196 -7.62 -10.46 -11.15
CA LEU A 196 -8.31 -11.75 -11.06
C LEU A 196 -9.51 -11.74 -10.10
N LEU A 197 -9.64 -10.71 -9.26
CA LEU A 197 -10.79 -10.54 -8.37
C LEU A 197 -12.01 -10.01 -9.13
N PRO A 198 -13.21 -10.53 -8.84
CA PRO A 198 -14.43 -10.11 -9.52
C PRO A 198 -14.87 -8.69 -9.08
N GLU A 199 -15.57 -7.99 -9.96
CA GLU A 199 -16.32 -6.79 -9.57
C GLU A 199 -17.57 -7.22 -8.78
N PRO A 200 -17.78 -6.72 -7.56
CA PRO A 200 -18.94 -7.05 -6.75
C PRO A 200 -20.24 -6.64 -7.45
N LYS A 201 -21.20 -7.57 -7.53
CA LYS A 201 -22.49 -7.31 -8.20
C LYS A 201 -23.31 -6.22 -7.50
N ASP A 202 -23.19 -6.13 -6.19
CA ASP A 202 -23.92 -5.18 -5.34
C ASP A 202 -23.44 -3.72 -5.51
N LEU A 203 -22.31 -3.50 -6.16
CA LEU A 203 -21.70 -2.16 -6.37
C LEU A 203 -21.87 -1.67 -7.83
N LYS A 204 -22.55 -2.45 -8.68
CA LYS A 204 -22.92 -2.01 -10.04
C LYS A 204 -24.22 -1.22 -9.96
N GLN A 205 -24.11 0.05 -9.58
CA GLN A 205 -25.18 1.06 -9.77
C GLN A 205 -24.67 2.21 -10.59
#